data_d840dc8c21307250c7c0aad5874ea38a
#
_entry.id   d840dc8c21307250c7c0aad5874ea38a
#
_cell.length_a   1.000
_cell.length_b   1.000
_cell.length_c   1.000
_cell.angle_alpha   90.00
_cell.angle_beta   90.00
_cell.angle_gamma   90.00
#
_symmetry.space_group_name_H-M   'P 1'
#
loop_
_entity.id
_entity.type
_entity.pdbx_description
1 polymer ?
#
loop_
_entity_poly.entity_id
_entity_poly.type
_entity_poly.pdbx_seq_one_letter_code
_entity_poly.pdbx_strand_id
1 'polypeptide(L)'
;MCGTTLQHQAKQDTGREMLMSLQLIYGPSGSGKSYTLYKKIIEKSMREPQREFIVIVPEQFTMQTQRELVELHPRKGIQNIDVQSFLRLAWRIFEEVGADTHTVLEDTGKNLLLRRVASRQKENLTVLGRNFRKPGYISQVKSVISELKQYDVSLEELDAQIENGKKDALYYKLKDIRNLYEGFEQELQGKYITSEEILEELCNVVRKSRILKDCVIALDRFTGFTPIQKKLLRELMQTADKIYVTMTLDAWEDPMKKVSMHKLSYLSKKTMQGLAQMAKESGCRMETPEVLGKDG
;
A
#
# COMPACT_ATOMS: atom_id res chain seq x y z
N MET A 1 -39.62 -48.12 8.64
CA MET A 1 -39.34 -47.45 7.34
C MET A 1 -39.44 -45.97 7.55
N CYS A 2 -38.35 -45.32 7.84
CA CYS A 2 -38.24 -43.84 7.85
C CYS A 2 -36.74 -43.49 8.06
N GLY A 3 -36.03 -43.35 7.00
CA GLY A 3 -34.59 -43.06 7.09
C GLY A 3 -33.97 -42.94 5.71
N THR A 4 -34.36 -41.92 4.90
CA THR A 4 -33.67 -41.68 3.61
C THR A 4 -34.04 -40.31 3.05
N THR A 5 -34.04 -39.23 3.83
CA THR A 5 -34.34 -37.91 3.27
C THR A 5 -33.44 -36.78 3.82
N LEU A 6 -32.40 -37.09 4.61
CA LEU A 6 -31.51 -36.05 5.19
C LEU A 6 -30.09 -36.07 4.63
N GLN A 7 -29.79 -36.87 3.60
CA GLN A 7 -28.45 -36.93 2.97
C GLN A 7 -28.32 -36.24 1.61
N HIS A 8 -29.35 -35.58 1.10
CA HIS A 8 -29.32 -34.95 -0.21
C HIS A 8 -29.20 -33.39 -0.21
N GLN A 9 -29.21 -32.75 0.97
CA GLN A 9 -29.05 -31.29 1.06
C GLN A 9 -27.64 -30.80 1.41
N ALA A 10 -26.69 -31.71 1.67
CA ALA A 10 -25.31 -31.34 2.07
C ALA A 10 -24.29 -31.41 0.91
N LYS A 11 -24.71 -31.47 -0.34
CA LYS A 11 -23.81 -31.63 -1.51
C LYS A 11 -23.95 -30.58 -2.60
N GLN A 12 -24.52 -29.43 -2.33
CA GLN A 12 -24.63 -28.35 -3.35
C GLN A 12 -23.83 -27.08 -3.06
N ASP A 13 -22.98 -27.06 -2.03
CA ASP A 13 -22.21 -25.87 -1.66
C ASP A 13 -20.69 -26.03 -1.81
N THR A 14 -20.23 -26.96 -2.64
CA THR A 14 -18.81 -27.17 -2.94
C THR A 14 -18.56 -27.09 -4.44
N GLY A 15 -18.45 -25.88 -4.99
CA GLY A 15 -18.16 -25.75 -6.42
C GLY A 15 -18.03 -24.32 -6.97
N ARG A 16 -17.97 -23.30 -6.14
CA ARG A 16 -17.46 -22.01 -6.58
C ARG A 16 -15.98 -21.95 -6.19
N GLU A 17 -15.09 -22.34 -7.12
CA GLU A 17 -13.73 -21.80 -7.10
C GLU A 17 -13.88 -20.28 -7.08
N MET A 18 -13.72 -19.66 -5.93
CA MET A 18 -13.68 -18.20 -5.80
C MET A 18 -12.36 -17.77 -6.44
N LEU A 19 -12.39 -17.56 -7.74
CA LEU A 19 -11.27 -16.99 -8.50
C LEU A 19 -11.18 -15.53 -8.11
N MET A 20 -10.27 -15.23 -7.18
CA MET A 20 -9.90 -13.86 -6.84
C MET A 20 -9.70 -13.04 -8.11
N SER A 21 -10.21 -11.82 -8.14
CA SER A 21 -10.15 -11.02 -9.36
C SER A 21 -9.67 -9.58 -9.13
N LEU A 22 -8.95 -9.07 -10.13
CA LEU A 22 -8.48 -7.69 -10.20
C LEU A 22 -9.12 -6.99 -11.38
N GLN A 23 -9.76 -5.85 -11.16
CA GLN A 23 -10.29 -4.99 -12.22
C GLN A 23 -9.67 -3.60 -12.15
N LEU A 24 -9.12 -3.15 -13.26
CA LEU A 24 -8.64 -1.78 -13.43
C LEU A 24 -9.78 -0.88 -13.95
N ILE A 25 -9.87 0.32 -13.39
CA ILE A 25 -10.77 1.39 -13.87
C ILE A 25 -9.88 2.57 -14.22
N TYR A 26 -9.81 2.95 -15.49
CA TYR A 26 -8.93 4.04 -15.87
C TYR A 26 -9.56 5.02 -16.86
N GLY A 27 -8.97 6.19 -16.95
CA GLY A 27 -9.38 7.29 -17.80
C GLY A 27 -8.58 8.54 -17.48
N PRO A 28 -8.72 9.63 -18.23
CA PRO A 28 -8.06 10.90 -17.97
C PRO A 28 -8.49 11.51 -16.63
N SER A 29 -7.79 12.54 -16.18
CA SER A 29 -8.19 13.29 -14.99
C SER A 29 -9.60 13.88 -15.19
N GLY A 30 -10.46 13.81 -14.15
CA GLY A 30 -11.83 14.32 -14.24
C GLY A 30 -12.83 13.37 -14.94
N SER A 31 -12.43 12.21 -15.47
CA SER A 31 -13.33 11.28 -16.18
C SER A 31 -14.34 10.52 -15.29
N GLY A 32 -14.42 10.84 -14.00
CA GLY A 32 -15.39 10.19 -13.10
C GLY A 32 -14.97 8.83 -12.54
N LYS A 33 -13.68 8.45 -12.59
CA LYS A 33 -13.17 7.15 -12.09
C LYS A 33 -13.59 6.83 -10.66
N SER A 34 -13.34 7.75 -9.72
CA SER A 34 -13.70 7.59 -8.31
C SER A 34 -15.22 7.49 -8.15
N TYR A 35 -15.98 8.32 -8.85
CA TYR A 35 -17.44 8.27 -8.84
C TYR A 35 -17.97 6.90 -9.31
N THR A 36 -17.47 6.41 -10.44
CA THR A 36 -17.84 5.09 -10.98
C THR A 36 -17.49 3.96 -10.01
N LEU A 37 -16.28 4.00 -9.43
CA LEU A 37 -15.84 3.04 -8.42
C LEU A 37 -16.77 3.07 -7.20
N TYR A 38 -17.02 4.24 -6.63
CA TYR A 38 -17.85 4.37 -5.42
C TYR A 38 -19.28 3.93 -5.67
N LYS A 39 -19.86 4.26 -6.81
CA LYS A 39 -21.19 3.78 -7.20
C LYS A 39 -21.25 2.26 -7.26
N LYS A 40 -20.24 1.61 -7.88
CA LYS A 40 -20.12 0.14 -7.89
C LYS A 40 -20.01 -0.47 -6.49
N ILE A 41 -19.19 0.13 -5.63
CA ILE A 41 -19.02 -0.35 -4.24
C ILE A 41 -20.35 -0.21 -3.48
N ILE A 42 -21.02 0.92 -3.57
CA ILE A 42 -22.32 1.17 -2.92
C ILE A 42 -23.37 0.17 -3.41
N GLU A 43 -23.50 -0.03 -4.72
CA GLU A 43 -24.48 -0.96 -5.28
C GLU A 43 -24.22 -2.40 -4.80
N LYS A 44 -22.97 -2.82 -4.76
CA LYS A 44 -22.60 -4.16 -4.25
C LYS A 44 -22.82 -4.28 -2.74
N SER A 45 -22.43 -3.28 -1.97
CA SER A 45 -22.59 -3.29 -0.51
C SER A 45 -24.06 -3.40 -0.09
N MET A 46 -24.96 -2.77 -0.84
CA MET A 46 -26.41 -2.90 -0.61
C MET A 46 -26.97 -4.28 -0.96
N ARG A 47 -26.38 -4.98 -1.95
CA ARG A 47 -26.78 -6.34 -2.34
C ARG A 47 -26.20 -7.41 -1.41
N GLU A 48 -25.04 -7.13 -0.84
CA GLU A 48 -24.27 -8.06 -0.01
C GLU A 48 -23.99 -7.44 1.37
N PRO A 49 -25.01 -7.23 2.22
CA PRO A 49 -24.87 -6.47 3.47
C PRO A 49 -23.99 -7.16 4.52
N GLN A 50 -23.76 -8.47 4.40
CA GLN A 50 -22.90 -9.23 5.30
C GLN A 50 -21.41 -9.23 4.87
N ARG A 51 -21.12 -8.65 3.71
CA ARG A 51 -19.78 -8.62 3.15
C ARG A 51 -19.08 -7.31 3.47
N GLU A 52 -17.80 -7.38 3.77
CA GLU A 52 -16.96 -6.21 4.00
C GLU A 52 -16.47 -5.61 2.69
N PHE A 53 -16.57 -4.29 2.57
CA PHE A 53 -16.06 -3.48 1.47
C PHE A 53 -15.04 -2.50 2.02
N ILE A 54 -13.79 -2.58 1.59
CA ILE A 54 -12.71 -1.76 2.09
C ILE A 54 -12.22 -0.84 0.97
N VAL A 55 -12.37 0.47 1.16
CA VAL A 55 -11.87 1.48 0.23
C VAL A 55 -10.57 2.04 0.78
N ILE A 56 -9.47 1.71 0.13
CA ILE A 56 -8.13 2.15 0.50
C ILE A 56 -7.75 3.37 -0.32
N VAL A 57 -7.40 4.45 0.35
CA VAL A 57 -6.94 5.71 -0.24
C VAL A 57 -5.72 6.24 0.50
N PRO A 58 -4.91 7.13 -0.09
CA PRO A 58 -3.88 7.85 0.66
C PRO A 58 -4.48 8.59 1.86
N GLU A 59 -3.74 8.66 2.98
CA GLU A 59 -4.23 9.15 4.29
C GLU A 59 -4.97 10.49 4.18
N GLN A 60 -4.43 11.44 3.41
CA GLN A 60 -5.01 12.77 3.22
C GLN A 60 -6.40 12.77 2.56
N PHE A 61 -6.80 11.68 1.91
CA PHE A 61 -8.09 11.58 1.21
C PHE A 61 -9.15 10.78 1.98
N THR A 62 -8.81 10.18 3.12
CA THR A 62 -9.73 9.30 3.86
C THR A 62 -11.03 10.00 4.23
N MET A 63 -10.96 11.18 4.85
CA MET A 63 -12.15 11.95 5.25
C MET A 63 -13.00 12.41 4.06
N GLN A 64 -12.33 12.87 2.98
CA GLN A 64 -13.02 13.30 1.77
C GLN A 64 -13.74 12.12 1.11
N THR A 65 -13.07 10.97 0.98
CA THR A 65 -13.63 9.76 0.38
C THR A 65 -14.83 9.23 1.18
N GLN A 66 -14.71 9.23 2.51
CA GLN A 66 -15.81 8.82 3.38
C GLN A 66 -17.04 9.72 3.18
N ARG A 67 -16.83 11.04 3.12
CA ARG A 67 -17.90 12.00 2.85
C ARG A 67 -18.53 11.77 1.49
N GLU A 68 -17.75 11.62 0.43
CA GLU A 68 -18.23 11.35 -0.92
C GLU A 68 -19.08 10.07 -0.99
N LEU A 69 -18.65 8.98 -0.33
CA LEU A 69 -19.41 7.73 -0.27
C LEU A 69 -20.75 7.91 0.48
N VAL A 70 -20.75 8.63 1.60
CA VAL A 70 -21.99 8.92 2.34
C VAL A 70 -22.95 9.78 1.50
N GLU A 71 -22.43 10.81 0.81
CA GLU A 71 -23.24 11.68 -0.05
C GLU A 71 -23.83 10.94 -1.26
N LEU A 72 -23.09 9.98 -1.82
CA LEU A 72 -23.55 9.16 -2.94
C LEU A 72 -24.50 8.04 -2.52
N HIS A 73 -24.38 7.55 -1.28
CA HIS A 73 -25.20 6.44 -0.81
C HIS A 73 -26.67 6.85 -0.66
N PRO A 74 -27.65 6.08 -1.22
CA PRO A 74 -29.07 6.42 -1.18
C PRO A 74 -29.62 6.65 0.23
N ARG A 75 -29.08 5.93 1.23
CA ARG A 75 -29.49 6.04 2.64
C ARG A 75 -28.65 7.04 3.44
N LYS A 76 -27.75 7.80 2.79
CA LYS A 76 -26.86 8.77 3.42
C LYS A 76 -26.05 8.22 4.60
N GLY A 77 -25.66 6.95 4.51
CA GLY A 77 -24.86 6.26 5.51
C GLY A 77 -24.21 5.00 4.93
N ILE A 78 -23.03 4.66 5.43
CA ILE A 78 -22.27 3.46 5.05
C ILE A 78 -22.15 2.57 6.28
N GLN A 79 -22.49 1.28 6.18
CA GLN A 79 -22.41 0.31 7.28
C GLN A 79 -21.30 -0.70 7.07
N ASN A 80 -21.28 -1.34 5.91
CA ASN A 80 -20.32 -2.37 5.53
C ASN A 80 -19.28 -1.88 4.49
N ILE A 81 -19.14 -0.55 4.36
CA ILE A 81 -18.07 0.09 3.59
C ILE A 81 -17.16 0.83 4.55
N ASP A 82 -15.90 0.46 4.58
CA ASP A 82 -14.89 1.08 5.44
C ASP A 82 -13.84 1.81 4.58
N VAL A 83 -13.54 3.07 4.93
CA VAL A 83 -12.58 3.91 4.22
C VAL A 83 -11.31 4.03 5.04
N GLN A 84 -10.22 3.52 4.52
CA GLN A 84 -8.97 3.42 5.26
C GLN A 84 -7.76 3.86 4.44
N SER A 85 -6.66 4.20 5.11
CA SER A 85 -5.33 4.15 4.53
C SER A 85 -4.70 2.78 4.79
N PHE A 86 -3.58 2.47 4.15
CA PHE A 86 -2.84 1.24 4.44
C PHE A 86 -2.45 1.12 5.92
N LEU A 87 -2.07 2.23 6.56
CA LEU A 87 -1.70 2.24 7.96
C LEU A 87 -2.89 1.93 8.88
N ARG A 88 -4.05 2.52 8.63
CA ARG A 88 -5.27 2.25 9.40
C ARG A 88 -5.76 0.82 9.21
N LEU A 89 -5.66 0.30 7.99
CA LEU A 89 -5.94 -1.11 7.71
C LEU A 89 -5.03 -2.02 8.54
N ALA A 90 -3.73 -1.71 8.63
CA ALA A 90 -2.81 -2.50 9.43
C ALA A 90 -3.24 -2.58 10.90
N TRP A 91 -3.58 -1.44 11.51
CA TRP A 91 -4.05 -1.40 12.90
C TRP A 91 -5.34 -2.21 13.11
N ARG A 92 -6.30 -2.06 12.21
CA ARG A 92 -7.56 -2.83 12.27
C ARG A 92 -7.31 -4.33 12.21
N ILE A 93 -6.39 -4.77 11.35
CA ILE A 93 -6.08 -6.19 11.22
C ILE A 93 -5.28 -6.70 12.42
N PHE A 94 -4.33 -5.93 12.96
CA PHE A 94 -3.59 -6.29 14.16
C PHE A 94 -4.52 -6.47 15.36
N GLU A 95 -5.48 -5.56 15.53
CA GLU A 95 -6.51 -5.67 16.57
C GLU A 95 -7.37 -6.93 16.38
N GLU A 96 -7.77 -7.23 15.15
CA GLU A 96 -8.57 -8.44 14.84
C GLU A 96 -7.81 -9.73 15.16
N VAL A 97 -6.54 -9.83 14.76
CA VAL A 97 -5.77 -11.08 14.89
C VAL A 97 -5.06 -11.19 16.24
N GLY A 98 -5.15 -10.18 17.10
CA GLY A 98 -4.46 -10.15 18.38
C GLY A 98 -2.94 -10.14 18.23
N ALA A 99 -2.40 -9.45 17.20
CA ALA A 99 -0.96 -9.34 17.01
C ALA A 99 -0.35 -8.44 18.07
N ASP A 100 0.80 -8.85 18.63
CA ASP A 100 1.58 -7.99 19.52
C ASP A 100 2.05 -6.75 18.73
N THR A 101 1.54 -5.59 19.15
CA THR A 101 1.91 -4.32 18.51
C THR A 101 3.10 -3.72 19.25
N HIS A 102 4.25 -3.66 18.59
CA HIS A 102 5.37 -2.87 19.07
C HIS A 102 5.00 -1.38 19.13
N THR A 103 5.66 -0.63 20.00
CA THR A 103 5.47 0.82 20.05
C THR A 103 5.90 1.46 18.73
N VAL A 104 4.93 2.08 18.04
CA VAL A 104 5.23 2.75 16.77
C VAL A 104 5.93 4.07 17.02
N LEU A 105 7.04 4.25 16.35
CA LEU A 105 7.83 5.46 16.44
C LEU A 105 7.34 6.49 15.41
N GLU A 106 6.66 7.51 15.90
CA GLU A 106 6.21 8.64 15.10
C GLU A 106 7.36 9.53 14.64
N ASP A 107 7.11 10.44 13.74
CA ASP A 107 8.08 11.35 13.14
C ASP A 107 8.92 12.13 14.15
N THR A 108 8.31 12.59 15.24
CA THR A 108 9.02 13.26 16.31
C THR A 108 9.99 12.32 17.04
N GLY A 109 9.55 11.11 17.31
CA GLY A 109 10.35 10.06 17.91
C GLY A 109 11.52 9.65 17.00
N LYS A 110 11.27 9.48 15.69
CA LYS A 110 12.33 9.23 14.69
C LYS A 110 13.40 10.32 14.70
N ASN A 111 12.99 11.59 14.73
CA ASN A 111 13.92 12.73 14.82
C ASN A 111 14.76 12.73 16.11
N LEU A 112 14.15 12.42 17.25
CA LEU A 112 14.87 12.33 18.54
C LEU A 112 15.87 11.17 18.54
N LEU A 113 15.46 10.03 18.01
CA LEU A 113 16.33 8.86 17.90
C LEU A 113 17.52 9.13 16.99
N LEU A 114 17.29 9.72 15.81
CA LEU A 114 18.36 10.11 14.89
C LEU A 114 19.32 11.15 15.49
N ARG A 115 18.83 12.11 16.30
CA ARG A 115 19.69 13.02 17.05
C ARG A 115 20.60 12.29 18.01
N ARG A 116 20.07 11.31 18.73
CA ARG A 116 20.83 10.48 19.67
C ARG A 116 21.90 9.68 18.95
N VAL A 117 21.55 9.01 17.83
CA VAL A 117 22.49 8.27 17.00
C VAL A 117 23.59 9.17 16.46
N ALA A 118 23.22 10.32 15.87
CA ALA A 118 24.17 11.27 15.33
C ALA A 118 25.11 11.86 16.39
N SER A 119 24.62 12.08 17.62
CA SER A 119 25.44 12.55 18.75
C SER A 119 26.50 11.51 19.14
N ARG A 120 26.14 10.22 19.14
CA ARG A 120 27.05 9.12 19.47
C ARG A 120 28.08 8.87 18.38
N GLN A 121 27.70 9.04 17.12
CA GLN A 121 28.54 8.79 15.95
C GLN A 121 29.23 10.04 15.41
N LYS A 122 29.23 11.14 16.15
CA LYS A 122 29.70 12.46 15.67
C LYS A 122 31.10 12.45 15.06
N GLU A 123 32.00 11.65 15.60
CA GLU A 123 33.38 11.53 15.11
C GLU A 123 33.47 10.75 13.78
N ASN A 124 32.48 9.90 13.48
CA ASN A 124 32.40 9.11 12.25
C ASN A 124 31.69 9.82 11.10
N LEU A 125 31.09 11.01 11.36
CA LEU A 125 30.34 11.76 10.38
C LEU A 125 31.23 12.85 9.75
N THR A 126 31.50 12.71 8.45
CA THR A 126 32.43 13.56 7.71
C THR A 126 31.80 14.87 7.27
N VAL A 127 30.62 14.81 6.68
CA VAL A 127 29.91 15.95 6.06
C VAL A 127 28.72 16.39 6.88
N LEU A 128 27.92 15.42 7.36
CA LEU A 128 26.64 15.67 8.02
C LEU A 128 26.83 16.13 9.47
N GLY A 129 27.90 15.71 10.14
CA GLY A 129 28.12 15.93 11.58
C GLY A 129 28.07 17.38 12.04
N ARG A 130 28.48 18.33 11.20
CA ARG A 130 28.48 19.77 11.51
C ARG A 130 27.07 20.40 11.55
N ASN A 131 26.11 19.81 10.83
CA ASN A 131 24.78 20.38 10.62
C ASN A 131 23.70 19.78 11.52
N PHE A 132 23.98 18.76 12.32
CA PHE A 132 22.98 18.08 13.17
C PHE A 132 22.36 18.96 14.27
N ARG A 133 22.95 20.11 14.57
CA ARG A 133 22.35 21.07 15.51
C ARG A 133 21.17 21.83 14.89
N LYS A 134 21.02 21.82 13.56
CA LYS A 134 19.92 22.51 12.87
C LYS A 134 18.68 21.58 12.81
N PRO A 135 17.52 22.00 13.35
CA PRO A 135 16.33 21.16 13.40
C PRO A 135 15.87 20.60 12.03
N GLY A 136 15.83 21.47 11.00
CA GLY A 136 15.40 21.07 9.66
C GLY A 136 16.31 20.05 8.99
N TYR A 137 17.58 20.01 9.37
CA TYR A 137 18.54 19.09 8.79
C TYR A 137 18.31 17.63 9.20
N ILE A 138 17.98 17.40 10.46
CA ILE A 138 17.62 16.06 10.97
C ILE A 138 16.37 15.54 10.28
N SER A 139 15.37 16.41 10.09
CA SER A 139 14.15 16.02 9.38
C SER A 139 14.44 15.64 7.93
N GLN A 140 15.40 16.27 7.26
CA GLN A 140 15.82 15.86 5.92
C GLN A 140 16.50 14.50 5.92
N VAL A 141 17.41 14.22 6.88
CA VAL A 141 18.05 12.91 7.02
C VAL A 141 17.01 11.83 7.34
N LYS A 142 16.08 12.12 8.25
CA LYS A 142 14.95 11.23 8.54
C LYS A 142 14.18 10.90 7.25
N SER A 143 13.85 11.91 6.45
CA SER A 143 13.10 11.67 5.20
C SER A 143 13.85 10.78 4.23
N VAL A 144 15.17 10.95 4.11
CA VAL A 144 16.01 10.07 3.26
C VAL A 144 16.01 8.64 3.79
N ILE A 145 16.18 8.44 5.11
CA ILE A 145 16.14 7.09 5.70
C ILE A 145 14.76 6.45 5.53
N SER A 146 13.68 7.19 5.78
CA SER A 146 12.32 6.70 5.53
C SER A 146 12.10 6.34 4.06
N GLU A 147 12.64 7.10 3.13
CA GLU A 147 12.56 6.82 1.70
C GLU A 147 13.36 5.54 1.35
N LEU A 148 14.57 5.37 1.87
CA LEU A 148 15.35 4.14 1.68
C LEU A 148 14.56 2.91 2.18
N LYS A 149 13.94 2.99 3.35
CA LYS A 149 13.08 1.91 3.89
C LYS A 149 11.84 1.65 3.02
N GLN A 150 11.16 2.68 2.56
CA GLN A 150 9.99 2.53 1.69
C GLN A 150 10.31 1.87 0.35
N TYR A 151 11.54 2.09 -0.16
CA TYR A 151 12.02 1.48 -1.39
C TYR A 151 12.76 0.16 -1.16
N ASP A 152 12.78 -0.36 0.09
CA ASP A 152 13.43 -1.62 0.48
C ASP A 152 14.91 -1.64 0.11
N VAL A 153 15.59 -0.49 0.29
CA VAL A 153 17.03 -0.36 0.04
C VAL A 153 17.78 -0.85 1.27
N SER A 154 18.48 -1.99 1.13
CA SER A 154 19.27 -2.56 2.20
C SER A 154 20.58 -1.81 2.45
N LEU A 155 21.20 -2.04 3.62
CA LEU A 155 22.53 -1.47 3.92
C LEU A 155 23.59 -1.99 2.95
N GLU A 156 23.49 -3.26 2.53
CA GLU A 156 24.39 -3.89 1.57
C GLU A 156 24.29 -3.25 0.17
N GLU A 157 23.06 -2.95 -0.28
CA GLU A 157 22.84 -2.26 -1.55
C GLU A 157 23.41 -0.84 -1.50
N LEU A 158 23.23 -0.15 -0.36
CA LEU A 158 23.78 1.18 -0.16
C LEU A 158 25.31 1.15 -0.12
N ASP A 159 25.92 0.16 0.52
CA ASP A 159 27.36 -0.06 0.55
C ASP A 159 27.91 -0.32 -0.88
N ALA A 160 27.24 -1.16 -1.67
CA ALA A 160 27.61 -1.41 -3.06
C ALA A 160 27.55 -0.13 -3.94
N GLN A 161 26.54 0.74 -3.72
CA GLN A 161 26.47 2.03 -4.41
C GLN A 161 27.60 3.00 -4.00
N ILE A 162 27.96 3.00 -2.72
CA ILE A 162 29.07 3.80 -2.19
C ILE A 162 30.39 3.33 -2.78
N GLU A 163 30.66 2.03 -2.83
CA GLU A 163 31.90 1.46 -3.35
C GLU A 163 32.11 1.74 -4.84
N ASN A 164 31.02 1.68 -5.63
CA ASN A 164 31.04 1.99 -7.05
C ASN A 164 31.05 3.49 -7.37
N GLY A 165 30.89 4.35 -6.36
CA GLY A 165 30.81 5.81 -6.51
C GLY A 165 32.20 6.47 -6.64
N LYS A 166 32.23 7.65 -7.28
CA LYS A 166 33.40 8.51 -7.23
C LYS A 166 33.52 9.12 -5.83
N LYS A 167 34.75 9.23 -5.29
CA LYS A 167 35.03 9.84 -3.99
C LYS A 167 34.87 11.37 -4.00
N ASP A 168 33.65 11.83 -4.26
CA ASP A 168 33.24 13.22 -4.25
C ASP A 168 32.38 13.55 -3.00
N ALA A 169 31.80 14.74 -2.98
CA ALA A 169 30.96 15.19 -1.87
C ALA A 169 29.72 14.29 -1.65
N LEU A 170 29.18 13.68 -2.71
CA LEU A 170 28.06 12.73 -2.63
C LEU A 170 28.47 11.44 -1.96
N TYR A 171 29.65 10.90 -2.29
CA TYR A 171 30.22 9.72 -1.66
C TYR A 171 30.26 9.86 -0.13
N TYR A 172 30.85 10.93 0.39
CA TYR A 172 30.96 11.16 1.83
C TYR A 172 29.61 11.38 2.48
N LYS A 173 28.67 12.04 1.79
CA LYS A 173 27.30 12.22 2.28
C LYS A 173 26.54 10.90 2.37
N LEU A 174 26.66 10.03 1.36
CA LEU A 174 26.03 8.71 1.37
C LEU A 174 26.62 7.81 2.47
N LYS A 175 27.94 7.88 2.70
CA LYS A 175 28.61 7.16 3.79
C LYS A 175 28.07 7.60 5.16
N ASP A 176 27.89 8.89 5.37
CA ASP A 176 27.31 9.42 6.60
C ASP A 176 25.84 8.98 6.77
N ILE A 177 25.04 9.00 5.69
CA ILE A 177 23.64 8.52 5.70
C ILE A 177 23.60 7.02 6.03
N ARG A 178 24.48 6.23 5.43
CA ARG A 178 24.60 4.79 5.68
C ARG A 178 24.88 4.49 7.16
N ASN A 179 25.84 5.21 7.75
CA ASN A 179 26.20 5.05 9.17
C ASN A 179 25.02 5.44 10.09
N LEU A 180 24.32 6.52 9.77
CA LEU A 180 23.15 6.95 10.52
C LEU A 180 21.97 5.98 10.37
N TYR A 181 21.79 5.40 9.20
CA TYR A 181 20.75 4.41 8.94
C TYR A 181 21.02 3.15 9.78
N GLU A 182 22.24 2.60 9.74
CA GLU A 182 22.64 1.46 10.57
C GLU A 182 22.43 1.72 12.07
N GLY A 183 22.90 2.86 12.57
CA GLY A 183 22.71 3.22 13.99
C GLY A 183 21.24 3.42 14.35
N PHE A 184 20.42 3.91 13.42
CA PHE A 184 18.98 4.04 13.59
C PHE A 184 18.30 2.68 13.70
N GLU A 185 18.62 1.74 12.79
CA GLU A 185 18.13 0.36 12.85
C GLU A 185 18.49 -0.35 14.16
N GLN A 186 19.74 -0.20 14.62
CA GLN A 186 20.20 -0.76 15.91
C GLN A 186 19.41 -0.21 17.11
N GLU A 187 19.04 1.07 17.11
CA GLU A 187 18.25 1.67 18.18
C GLU A 187 16.75 1.30 18.11
N LEU A 188 16.23 0.98 16.92
CA LEU A 188 14.85 0.49 16.76
C LEU A 188 14.71 -0.95 17.25
N GLN A 189 15.71 -1.78 17.01
CA GLN A 189 15.65 -3.23 17.19
C GLN A 189 15.12 -3.64 18.56
N GLY A 190 14.02 -4.39 18.58
CA GLY A 190 13.37 -4.91 19.79
C GLY A 190 12.65 -3.88 20.68
N LYS A 191 12.55 -2.62 20.24
CA LYS A 191 11.92 -1.55 21.04
C LYS A 191 10.79 -0.83 20.31
N TYR A 192 11.01 -0.52 19.03
CA TYR A 192 10.11 0.28 18.24
C TYR A 192 10.00 -0.30 16.83
N ILE A 193 8.88 -0.01 16.19
CA ILE A 193 8.71 -0.19 14.74
C ILE A 193 8.39 1.15 14.09
N THR A 194 8.71 1.29 12.84
CA THR A 194 8.38 2.46 12.04
C THR A 194 7.11 2.23 11.23
N SER A 195 6.50 3.29 10.71
CA SER A 195 5.32 3.19 9.84
C SER A 195 5.58 2.34 8.59
N GLU A 196 6.82 2.29 8.14
CA GLU A 196 7.25 1.46 7.02
C GLU A 196 7.22 -0.03 7.37
N GLU A 197 7.69 -0.39 8.57
CA GLU A 197 7.70 -1.77 9.08
C GLU A 197 6.30 -2.29 9.43
N ILE A 198 5.37 -1.42 9.78
CA ILE A 198 3.97 -1.80 10.04
C ILE A 198 3.38 -2.53 8.81
N LEU A 199 3.66 -2.06 7.60
CA LEU A 199 3.14 -2.71 6.39
C LEU A 199 3.80 -4.07 6.14
N GLU A 200 5.04 -4.25 6.56
CA GLU A 200 5.71 -5.54 6.50
C GLU A 200 5.10 -6.54 7.50
N GLU A 201 4.88 -6.11 8.74
CA GLU A 201 4.17 -6.91 9.74
C GLU A 201 2.75 -7.23 9.29
N LEU A 202 2.04 -6.29 8.65
CA LEU A 202 0.74 -6.57 8.06
C LEU A 202 0.82 -7.69 7.03
N CYS A 203 1.82 -7.71 6.13
CA CYS A 203 1.98 -8.78 5.15
C CYS A 203 2.06 -10.16 5.82
N ASN A 204 2.67 -10.27 7.00
CA ASN A 204 2.83 -11.54 7.72
C ASN A 204 1.51 -12.06 8.32
N VAL A 205 0.53 -11.19 8.55
CA VAL A 205 -0.74 -11.55 9.21
C VAL A 205 -1.98 -11.47 8.33
N VAL A 206 -1.89 -10.88 7.13
CA VAL A 206 -3.01 -10.71 6.17
C VAL A 206 -3.84 -11.98 6.04
N ARG A 207 -3.20 -13.12 5.84
CA ARG A 207 -3.87 -14.42 5.62
C ARG A 207 -4.61 -14.95 6.85
N LYS A 208 -4.34 -14.40 8.04
CA LYS A 208 -5.03 -14.78 9.29
C LYS A 208 -6.30 -13.97 9.50
N SER A 209 -6.46 -12.87 8.80
CA SER A 209 -7.61 -11.97 8.94
C SER A 209 -8.88 -12.58 8.35
N ARG A 210 -9.94 -12.56 9.14
CA ARG A 210 -11.29 -12.91 8.69
C ARG A 210 -11.96 -11.76 7.96
N ILE A 211 -11.62 -10.51 8.32
CA ILE A 211 -12.13 -9.29 7.69
C ILE A 211 -11.70 -9.25 6.22
N LEU A 212 -10.43 -9.60 5.94
CA LEU A 212 -9.88 -9.58 4.59
C LEU A 212 -10.29 -10.78 3.74
N LYS A 213 -10.70 -11.87 4.37
CA LYS A 213 -11.19 -13.05 3.66
C LYS A 213 -12.52 -12.73 2.98
N ASP A 214 -12.58 -12.98 1.68
CA ASP A 214 -13.79 -12.77 0.87
C ASP A 214 -14.29 -11.33 0.80
N CYS A 215 -13.50 -10.34 1.27
CA CYS A 215 -13.83 -8.93 1.18
C CYS A 215 -13.67 -8.39 -0.26
N VAL A 216 -14.26 -7.24 -0.52
CA VAL A 216 -14.02 -6.46 -1.74
C VAL A 216 -13.15 -5.26 -1.39
N ILE A 217 -12.01 -5.14 -2.06
CA ILE A 217 -11.08 -4.02 -1.85
C ILE A 217 -11.15 -3.07 -3.05
N ALA A 218 -11.17 -1.78 -2.77
CA ALA A 218 -11.08 -0.73 -3.78
C ALA A 218 -9.90 0.20 -3.47
N LEU A 219 -8.97 0.35 -4.40
CA LEU A 219 -7.85 1.28 -4.29
C LEU A 219 -8.11 2.49 -5.19
N ASP A 220 -8.15 3.67 -4.59
CA ASP A 220 -8.45 4.90 -5.31
C ASP A 220 -7.44 6.01 -4.98
N ARG A 221 -7.23 6.93 -5.94
CA ARG A 221 -6.36 8.12 -5.81
C ARG A 221 -4.86 7.81 -5.65
N PHE A 222 -4.42 6.61 -5.97
CA PHE A 222 -2.99 6.28 -6.02
C PHE A 222 -2.40 6.62 -7.39
N THR A 223 -1.19 7.17 -7.39
CA THR A 223 -0.39 7.39 -8.62
C THR A 223 0.59 6.25 -8.88
N GLY A 224 0.87 5.45 -7.85
CA GLY A 224 1.76 4.31 -7.86
C GLY A 224 1.83 3.67 -6.49
N PHE A 225 2.59 2.59 -6.37
CA PHE A 225 2.77 1.84 -5.12
C PHE A 225 4.25 1.66 -4.82
N THR A 226 4.64 1.84 -3.56
CA THR A 226 5.98 1.53 -3.07
C THR A 226 6.22 0.01 -3.08
N PRO A 227 7.47 -0.48 -3.02
CA PRO A 227 7.76 -1.91 -2.95
C PRO A 227 7.01 -2.64 -1.84
N ILE A 228 6.98 -2.08 -0.63
CA ILE A 228 6.25 -2.69 0.49
C ILE A 228 4.73 -2.71 0.26
N GLN A 229 4.15 -1.66 -0.34
CA GLN A 229 2.74 -1.67 -0.72
C GLN A 229 2.44 -2.72 -1.81
N LYS A 230 3.37 -2.94 -2.75
CA LYS A 230 3.25 -4.01 -3.75
C LYS A 230 3.31 -5.40 -3.12
N LYS A 231 4.19 -5.59 -2.11
CA LYS A 231 4.25 -6.83 -1.32
C LYS A 231 2.90 -7.10 -0.65
N LEU A 232 2.34 -6.09 0.01
CA LEU A 232 1.03 -6.16 0.63
C LEU A 232 -0.10 -6.42 -0.40
N LEU A 233 -0.09 -5.74 -1.54
CA LEU A 233 -1.09 -5.97 -2.60
C LEU A 233 -1.05 -7.41 -3.12
N ARG A 234 0.13 -8.02 -3.21
CA ARG A 234 0.27 -9.44 -3.60
C ARG A 234 -0.41 -10.36 -2.59
N GLU A 235 -0.26 -10.11 -1.28
CA GLU A 235 -0.96 -10.86 -0.24
C GLU A 235 -2.49 -10.64 -0.30
N LEU A 236 -2.92 -9.39 -0.51
CA LEU A 236 -4.34 -9.06 -0.65
C LEU A 236 -4.97 -9.71 -1.89
N MET A 237 -4.23 -9.82 -3.01
CA MET A 237 -4.67 -10.52 -4.23
C MET A 237 -4.87 -12.02 -4.02
N GLN A 238 -4.33 -12.60 -2.94
CA GLN A 238 -4.49 -14.01 -2.58
C GLN A 238 -5.51 -14.22 -1.45
N THR A 239 -6.10 -13.15 -0.92
CA THR A 239 -6.99 -13.22 0.26
C THR A 239 -8.36 -12.63 -0.03
N ALA A 240 -8.42 -11.48 -0.69
CA ALA A 240 -9.66 -10.78 -1.02
C ALA A 240 -10.33 -11.41 -2.26
N ASP A 241 -11.66 -11.45 -2.29
CA ASP A 241 -12.43 -11.96 -3.44
C ASP A 241 -12.23 -11.05 -4.66
N LYS A 242 -12.28 -9.75 -4.49
CA LYS A 242 -12.16 -8.80 -5.58
C LYS A 242 -11.40 -7.55 -5.20
N ILE A 243 -10.53 -7.11 -6.13
CA ILE A 243 -9.80 -5.86 -6.00
C ILE A 243 -10.12 -4.95 -7.19
N TYR A 244 -10.53 -3.72 -6.91
CA TYR A 244 -10.65 -2.65 -7.90
C TYR A 244 -9.49 -1.67 -7.72
N VAL A 245 -8.94 -1.18 -8.81
CA VAL A 245 -7.90 -0.14 -8.77
C VAL A 245 -8.22 0.93 -9.79
N THR A 246 -8.33 2.19 -9.34
CA THR A 246 -8.43 3.32 -10.26
C THR A 246 -7.04 3.82 -10.65
N MET A 247 -6.86 4.15 -11.92
CA MET A 247 -5.60 4.70 -12.44
C MET A 247 -5.88 5.84 -13.43
N THR A 248 -5.03 6.87 -13.42
CA THR A 248 -5.13 7.95 -14.39
C THR A 248 -4.29 7.61 -15.61
N LEU A 249 -4.98 7.41 -16.73
CA LEU A 249 -4.38 7.16 -18.04
C LEU A 249 -5.35 7.68 -19.09
N ASP A 250 -4.85 8.17 -20.22
CA ASP A 250 -5.70 8.55 -21.35
C ASP A 250 -6.51 7.35 -21.84
N ALA A 251 -7.79 7.57 -22.16
CA ALA A 251 -8.72 6.51 -22.57
C ALA A 251 -8.32 5.78 -23.87
N TRP A 252 -7.53 6.45 -24.69
CA TRP A 252 -7.06 5.92 -25.98
C TRP A 252 -5.69 5.22 -25.85
N GLU A 253 -5.04 5.31 -24.69
CA GLU A 253 -3.76 4.65 -24.47
C GLU A 253 -3.96 3.21 -23.99
N ASP A 254 -3.27 2.28 -24.64
CA ASP A 254 -3.17 0.90 -24.16
C ASP A 254 -2.25 0.84 -22.94
N PRO A 255 -2.76 0.43 -21.77
CA PRO A 255 -1.95 0.34 -20.55
C PRO A 255 -0.82 -0.68 -20.64
N MET A 256 -0.96 -1.72 -21.45
CA MET A 256 0.04 -2.80 -21.57
C MET A 256 1.13 -2.48 -22.60
N LYS A 257 0.95 -1.46 -23.42
CA LYS A 257 1.97 -1.06 -24.40
C LYS A 257 3.14 -0.34 -23.73
N LYS A 258 4.36 -0.78 -24.05
CA LYS A 258 5.58 -0.13 -23.58
C LYS A 258 5.60 1.36 -23.97
N VAL A 259 6.11 2.19 -23.08
CA VAL A 259 6.18 3.63 -23.26
C VAL A 259 7.53 4.15 -22.76
N SER A 260 8.05 5.22 -23.40
CA SER A 260 9.29 5.87 -23.00
C SER A 260 9.14 6.56 -21.64
N MET A 261 10.21 6.56 -20.84
CA MET A 261 10.28 7.19 -19.51
C MET A 261 9.95 8.70 -19.51
N HIS A 262 10.08 9.36 -20.64
CA HIS A 262 9.82 10.81 -20.78
C HIS A 262 8.34 11.16 -21.00
N LYS A 263 7.46 10.16 -21.19
CA LYS A 263 6.03 10.41 -21.36
C LYS A 263 5.31 10.51 -20.02
N LEU A 264 4.32 11.40 -19.93
CA LEU A 264 3.50 11.60 -18.72
C LEU A 264 2.80 10.31 -18.26
N SER A 265 2.41 9.46 -19.21
CA SER A 265 1.74 8.16 -18.94
C SER A 265 2.68 7.06 -18.45
N TYR A 266 4.00 7.29 -18.39
CA TYR A 266 4.98 6.25 -18.05
C TYR A 266 4.71 5.61 -16.68
N LEU A 267 4.57 6.42 -15.63
CA LEU A 267 4.37 5.93 -14.27
C LEU A 267 3.04 5.16 -14.13
N SER A 268 1.96 5.70 -14.71
CA SER A 268 0.65 5.02 -14.70
C SER A 268 0.72 3.67 -15.40
N LYS A 269 1.29 3.61 -16.59
CA LYS A 269 1.46 2.35 -17.33
C LYS A 269 2.34 1.36 -16.59
N LYS A 270 3.49 1.80 -16.07
CA LYS A 270 4.37 0.96 -15.28
C LYS A 270 3.65 0.37 -14.05
N THR A 271 2.82 1.17 -13.38
CA THR A 271 2.01 0.71 -12.26
C THR A 271 0.97 -0.33 -12.70
N MET A 272 0.22 -0.06 -13.77
CA MET A 272 -0.79 -0.97 -14.30
C MET A 272 -0.17 -2.29 -14.78
N GLN A 273 0.96 -2.25 -15.47
CA GLN A 273 1.72 -3.44 -15.90
C GLN A 273 2.22 -4.23 -14.69
N GLY A 274 2.72 -3.54 -13.65
CA GLY A 274 3.13 -4.18 -12.40
C GLY A 274 1.98 -4.87 -11.68
N LEU A 275 0.79 -4.25 -11.63
CA LEU A 275 -0.42 -4.85 -11.07
C LEU A 275 -0.87 -6.09 -11.86
N ALA A 276 -0.85 -6.02 -13.18
CA ALA A 276 -1.19 -7.15 -14.05
C ALA A 276 -0.21 -8.33 -13.87
N GLN A 277 1.08 -8.04 -13.76
CA GLN A 277 2.09 -9.06 -13.49
C GLN A 277 1.90 -9.70 -12.12
N MET A 278 1.68 -8.90 -11.06
CA MET A 278 1.40 -9.40 -9.72
C MET A 278 0.13 -10.26 -9.67
N ALA A 279 -0.94 -9.86 -10.35
CA ALA A 279 -2.16 -10.64 -10.43
C ALA A 279 -1.90 -12.02 -11.06
N LYS A 280 -1.14 -12.06 -12.17
CA LYS A 280 -0.74 -13.31 -12.80
C LYS A 280 0.09 -14.21 -11.88
N GLU A 281 1.07 -13.64 -11.18
CA GLU A 281 1.93 -14.37 -10.24
C GLU A 281 1.16 -14.90 -9.02
N SER A 282 0.13 -14.17 -8.60
CA SER A 282 -0.72 -14.52 -7.45
C SER A 282 -1.89 -15.44 -7.80
N GLY A 283 -2.06 -15.84 -9.07
CA GLY A 283 -3.22 -16.61 -9.52
C GLY A 283 -4.53 -15.82 -9.51
N CYS A 284 -4.47 -14.49 -9.39
CA CYS A 284 -5.62 -13.59 -9.40
C CYS A 284 -6.04 -13.29 -10.84
N ARG A 285 -7.32 -13.49 -11.17
CA ARG A 285 -7.83 -13.28 -12.52
C ARG A 285 -7.92 -11.79 -12.85
N MET A 286 -7.26 -11.36 -13.93
CA MET A 286 -7.49 -10.03 -14.49
C MET A 286 -8.83 -9.97 -15.21
N GLU A 287 -9.70 -9.05 -14.80
CA GLU A 287 -10.93 -8.74 -15.52
C GLU A 287 -10.69 -7.70 -16.61
N THR A 288 -11.62 -7.60 -17.55
CA THR A 288 -11.59 -6.55 -18.58
C THR A 288 -11.56 -5.18 -17.89
N PRO A 289 -10.59 -4.34 -18.21
CA PRO A 289 -10.53 -2.99 -17.67
C PRO A 289 -11.75 -2.16 -18.08
N GLU A 290 -12.22 -1.32 -17.15
CA GLU A 290 -13.23 -0.31 -17.45
C GLU A 290 -12.56 1.00 -17.83
N VAL A 291 -12.86 1.49 -19.01
CA VAL A 291 -12.22 2.67 -19.60
C VAL A 291 -13.25 3.81 -19.64
N LEU A 292 -12.93 4.92 -19.02
CA LEU A 292 -13.78 6.10 -18.93
C LEU A 292 -13.24 7.24 -19.80
N GLY A 293 -14.15 8.08 -20.33
CA GLY A 293 -13.79 9.25 -21.14
C GLY A 293 -13.45 8.93 -22.60
N LYS A 294 -13.99 7.80 -23.15
CA LYS A 294 -13.96 7.52 -24.58
C LYS A 294 -15.05 8.26 -25.37
N ASP A 295 -16.11 8.62 -24.66
CA ASP A 295 -17.27 9.33 -25.22
C ASP A 295 -17.10 10.82 -24.95
N GLY A 296 -16.31 11.51 -25.78
CA GLY A 296 -16.05 12.94 -25.73
C GLY A 296 -16.10 13.55 -27.11
#